data_9783a9a09b0b7d90639773cf966c6b88
#
_entry.id   9783a9a09b0b7d90639773cf966c6b88
#
_cell.length_a   1.000
_cell.length_b   1.000
_cell.length_c   1.000
_cell.angle_alpha   90.00
_cell.angle_beta   90.00
_cell.angle_gamma   90.00
#
_symmetry.space_group_name_H-M   'P 1'
#
loop_
_entity.id
_entity.type
_entity.pdbx_description
1 polymer ?
#
loop_
_entity_poly.entity_id
_entity_poly.type
_entity_poly.pdbx_seq_one_letter_code
_entity_poly.pdbx_strand_id
1 'polypeptide(L)'
;MHERVLTVPEEAERKNLAGFIGHALRLDESAVIRMRRRGDAHLSVWASTGFDALATRTVAGTINPDDTSAAGDQLLSAVEQAAGELIDPGFAMDSAWRGALPPMDGFEHLDDVPARVLIELAQRGNALALEHGSSHGPPASLLDQDVLEVSGPSGTVGISMRVIFALTAMGFVPHAGSEAMTADIDLEQIDASELVRVRASRSWVRLDARFGSIYRHRGGSIPLMVAR
;
A
#
# COMPACT_ATOMS: atom_id res chain seq x y z
N MET A 1 9.87 14.70 -27.49
CA MET A 1 9.97 14.33 -26.06
C MET A 1 8.60 14.62 -25.49
N HIS A 2 7.78 13.63 -25.15
CA HIS A 2 6.48 13.90 -24.55
C HIS A 2 6.73 14.49 -23.17
N GLU A 3 6.17 15.67 -22.93
CA GLU A 3 6.24 16.33 -21.65
C GLU A 3 5.52 15.49 -20.61
N ARG A 4 6.22 15.13 -19.54
CA ARG A 4 5.62 14.39 -18.42
C ARG A 4 4.91 15.40 -17.51
N VAL A 5 3.62 15.20 -17.30
CA VAL A 5 2.82 16.11 -16.49
C VAL A 5 1.87 15.33 -15.60
N LEU A 6 1.95 15.59 -14.31
CA LEU A 6 0.97 15.16 -13.33
C LEU A 6 0.06 16.36 -13.05
N THR A 7 -1.25 16.15 -13.15
CA THR A 7 -2.25 17.19 -12.84
C THR A 7 -3.07 16.75 -11.64
N VAL A 8 -3.02 17.51 -10.55
CA VAL A 8 -3.80 17.28 -9.33
C VAL A 8 -4.43 18.61 -8.91
N PRO A 9 -5.68 18.89 -9.35
CA PRO A 9 -6.30 20.19 -9.17
C PRO A 9 -6.53 20.58 -7.71
N GLU A 10 -6.98 19.62 -6.90
CA GLU A 10 -7.40 19.89 -5.53
C GLU A 10 -6.23 19.81 -4.55
N GLU A 11 -6.11 20.82 -3.68
CA GLU A 11 -5.06 20.86 -2.65
C GLU A 11 -5.16 19.68 -1.67
N ALA A 12 -6.39 19.26 -1.32
CA ALA A 12 -6.61 18.11 -0.46
C ALA A 12 -6.06 16.82 -1.09
N GLU A 13 -6.21 16.65 -2.41
CA GLU A 13 -5.68 15.50 -3.14
C GLU A 13 -4.15 15.57 -3.26
N ARG A 14 -3.56 16.75 -3.41
CA ARG A 14 -2.09 16.92 -3.35
C ARG A 14 -1.54 16.54 -1.97
N LYS A 15 -2.20 16.95 -0.88
CA LYS A 15 -1.84 16.51 0.49
C LYS A 15 -1.97 15.01 0.67
N ASN A 16 -3.05 14.43 0.14
CA ASN A 16 -3.26 12.98 0.15
C ASN A 16 -2.14 12.22 -0.59
N LEU A 17 -1.74 12.75 -1.76
CA LEU A 17 -0.66 12.19 -2.55
C LEU A 17 0.69 12.32 -1.82
N ALA A 18 1.00 13.50 -1.29
CA ALA A 18 2.21 13.74 -0.51
C ALA A 18 2.29 12.79 0.71
N GLY A 19 1.19 12.62 1.44
CA GLY A 19 1.11 11.68 2.56
C GLY A 19 1.41 10.24 2.14
N PHE A 20 0.83 9.77 1.02
CA PHE A 20 1.12 8.44 0.48
C PHE A 20 2.61 8.26 0.14
N ILE A 21 3.19 9.23 -0.57
CA ILE A 21 4.60 9.20 -0.95
C ILE A 21 5.50 9.23 0.30
N GLY A 22 5.18 10.10 1.26
CA GLY A 22 5.92 10.20 2.52
C GLY A 22 5.91 8.88 3.32
N HIS A 23 4.79 8.15 3.35
CA HIS A 23 4.75 6.81 3.95
C HIS A 23 5.62 5.80 3.20
N ALA A 24 5.59 5.82 1.87
CA ALA A 24 6.44 4.94 1.06
C ALA A 24 7.93 5.22 1.28
N LEU A 25 8.34 6.49 1.34
CA LEU A 25 9.72 6.90 1.60
C LEU A 25 10.22 6.56 3.01
N ARG A 26 9.33 6.53 4.00
CA ARG A 26 9.69 6.03 5.34
C ARG A 26 10.00 4.53 5.36
N LEU A 27 9.41 3.77 4.45
CA LEU A 27 9.68 2.33 4.30
C LEU A 27 10.93 2.06 3.45
N ASP A 28 11.15 2.88 2.42
CA ASP A 28 12.30 2.79 1.51
C ASP A 28 12.63 4.19 1.01
N GLU A 29 13.77 4.74 1.43
CA GLU A 29 14.23 6.07 1.01
C GLU A 29 14.41 6.19 -0.51
N SER A 30 14.58 5.07 -1.18
CA SER A 30 14.68 4.97 -2.65
C SER A 30 13.38 4.57 -3.35
N ALA A 31 12.24 4.67 -2.65
CA ALA A 31 10.95 4.25 -3.18
C ALA A 31 10.64 4.84 -4.55
N VAL A 32 10.25 3.98 -5.49
CA VAL A 32 9.75 4.36 -6.81
C VAL A 32 8.23 4.39 -6.74
N ILE A 33 7.65 5.49 -7.17
CA ILE A 33 6.20 5.69 -7.22
C ILE A 33 5.73 5.52 -8.66
N ARG A 34 4.86 4.54 -8.90
CA ARG A 34 4.24 4.35 -10.20
C ARG A 34 2.85 4.98 -10.20
N MET A 35 2.60 5.80 -11.21
CA MET A 35 1.35 6.49 -11.43
C MET A 35 0.69 5.94 -12.70
N ARG A 36 -0.55 5.53 -12.58
CA ARG A 36 -1.30 4.98 -13.71
C ARG A 36 -2.67 5.62 -13.79
N ARG A 37 -3.02 6.10 -14.97
CA ARG A 37 -4.33 6.68 -15.25
C ARG A 37 -5.46 5.66 -14.99
N ARG A 38 -6.54 6.14 -14.39
CA ARG A 38 -7.74 5.37 -14.09
C ARG A 38 -8.97 6.16 -14.51
N GLY A 39 -9.44 5.88 -15.74
CA GLY A 39 -10.49 6.67 -16.36
C GLY A 39 -10.04 8.10 -16.65
N ASP A 40 -10.96 9.05 -16.70
CA ASP A 40 -10.70 10.41 -17.18
C ASP A 40 -10.25 11.38 -16.08
N ALA A 41 -10.58 11.09 -14.82
CA ALA A 41 -10.41 12.04 -13.72
C ALA A 41 -9.61 11.51 -12.52
N HIS A 42 -9.11 10.27 -12.59
CA HIS A 42 -8.38 9.66 -11.48
C HIS A 42 -7.09 9.02 -11.94
N LEU A 43 -6.17 8.88 -11.03
CA LEU A 43 -4.98 8.05 -11.16
C LEU A 43 -4.83 7.12 -9.96
N SER A 44 -4.26 5.96 -10.19
CA SER A 44 -3.82 5.05 -9.15
C SER A 44 -2.33 5.26 -8.92
N VAL A 45 -1.96 5.54 -7.70
CA VAL A 45 -0.57 5.70 -7.26
C VAL A 45 -0.15 4.44 -6.55
N TRP A 46 1.01 3.90 -6.89
CA TRP A 46 1.51 2.62 -6.41
C TRP A 46 2.90 2.75 -5.83
N ALA A 47 3.14 2.04 -4.74
CA ALA A 47 4.46 1.86 -4.16
C ALA A 47 4.67 0.39 -3.78
N SER A 48 5.89 -0.10 -3.91
CA SER A 48 6.30 -1.35 -3.27
C SER A 48 6.56 -1.08 -1.79
N THR A 49 6.14 -1.99 -0.93
CA THR A 49 6.49 -1.94 0.48
C THR A 49 7.63 -2.92 0.77
N GLY A 50 8.38 -2.71 1.84
CA GLY A 50 9.41 -3.66 2.29
C GLY A 50 8.84 -5.00 2.79
N PHE A 51 7.50 -5.19 2.71
CA PHE A 51 6.78 -6.35 3.21
C PHE A 51 6.30 -7.32 2.11
N ASP A 52 6.89 -7.28 0.93
CA ASP A 52 6.46 -8.09 -0.22
C ASP A 52 4.96 -7.87 -0.54
N ALA A 53 4.54 -6.63 -0.47
CA ALA A 53 3.19 -6.18 -0.76
C ALA A 53 3.24 -4.85 -1.52
N LEU A 54 2.22 -4.61 -2.34
CA LEU A 54 2.02 -3.35 -3.05
C LEU A 54 0.98 -2.51 -2.33
N ALA A 55 1.31 -1.24 -2.12
CA ALA A 55 0.38 -0.24 -1.64
C ALA A 55 -0.17 0.58 -2.80
N THR A 56 -1.45 0.94 -2.74
CA THR A 56 -2.04 1.87 -3.71
C THR A 56 -3.02 2.82 -3.07
N ARG A 57 -3.11 4.01 -3.67
CA ARG A 57 -4.13 5.00 -3.39
C ARG A 57 -4.67 5.53 -4.72
N THR A 58 -5.97 5.82 -4.76
CA THR A 58 -6.59 6.56 -5.86
C THR A 58 -6.61 8.04 -5.51
N VAL A 59 -6.20 8.88 -6.45
CA VAL A 59 -6.13 10.34 -6.34
C VAL A 59 -6.94 10.94 -7.48
N ALA A 60 -7.71 11.99 -7.21
CA ALA A 60 -8.34 12.77 -8.28
C ALA A 60 -7.27 13.57 -9.02
N GLY A 61 -7.13 13.28 -10.31
CA GLY A 61 -6.09 13.87 -11.15
C GLY A 61 -5.78 13.02 -12.37
N THR A 62 -4.83 13.49 -13.16
CA THR A 62 -4.39 12.80 -14.38
C THR A 62 -2.88 12.77 -14.49
N ILE A 63 -2.36 11.84 -15.27
CA ILE A 63 -0.92 11.74 -15.57
C ILE A 63 -0.70 11.54 -17.05
N ASN A 64 0.30 12.18 -17.60
CA ASN A 64 0.80 11.98 -18.96
C ASN A 64 2.30 11.67 -18.92
N PRO A 65 2.76 10.55 -19.50
CA PRO A 65 1.99 9.47 -20.14
C PRO A 65 1.11 8.70 -19.12
N ASP A 66 0.13 7.97 -19.62
CA ASP A 66 -0.92 7.28 -18.82
C ASP A 66 -0.40 6.25 -17.80
N ASP A 67 0.83 5.81 -17.95
CA ASP A 67 1.52 4.88 -17.03
C ASP A 67 2.99 5.27 -16.97
N THR A 68 3.46 5.70 -15.81
CA THR A 68 4.85 6.14 -15.63
C THR A 68 5.26 6.08 -14.17
N SER A 69 6.56 5.99 -13.93
CA SER A 69 7.14 5.94 -12.58
C SER A 69 8.08 7.11 -12.35
N ALA A 70 8.21 7.54 -11.11
CA ALA A 70 9.11 8.61 -10.68
C ALA A 70 9.82 8.22 -9.38
N ALA A 71 10.96 8.85 -9.09
CA ALA A 71 11.60 8.76 -7.78
C ALA A 71 10.73 9.43 -6.72
N GLY A 72 10.51 8.75 -5.60
CA GLY A 72 9.56 9.20 -4.58
C GLY A 72 9.96 10.53 -3.95
N ASP A 73 11.23 10.73 -3.66
CA ASP A 73 11.78 11.96 -3.07
C ASP A 73 11.59 13.19 -3.98
N GLN A 74 11.88 13.04 -5.27
CA GLN A 74 11.70 14.12 -6.25
C GLN A 74 10.21 14.42 -6.44
N LEU A 75 9.38 13.37 -6.56
CA LEU A 75 7.93 13.54 -6.71
C LEU A 75 7.31 14.20 -5.47
N LEU A 76 7.72 13.80 -4.26
CA LEU A 76 7.25 14.42 -3.02
C LEU A 76 7.57 15.92 -3.01
N SER A 77 8.83 16.26 -3.27
CA SER A 77 9.27 17.65 -3.33
C SER A 77 8.48 18.47 -4.36
N ALA A 78 8.24 17.91 -5.55
CA ALA A 78 7.46 18.57 -6.59
C ALA A 78 5.99 18.79 -6.19
N VAL A 79 5.37 17.79 -5.53
CA VAL A 79 3.99 17.89 -5.05
C VAL A 79 3.85 18.94 -3.94
N GLU A 80 4.78 18.99 -3.00
CA GLU A 80 4.78 19.93 -1.87
C GLU A 80 5.05 21.38 -2.31
N GLN A 81 5.88 21.57 -3.34
CA GLN A 81 6.24 22.88 -3.86
C GLN A 81 5.27 23.40 -4.94
N ALA A 82 4.30 22.56 -5.35
CA ALA A 82 3.37 22.93 -6.40
C ALA A 82 2.49 24.13 -6.01
N ALA A 83 2.65 25.25 -6.72
CA ALA A 83 1.81 26.42 -6.55
C ALA A 83 0.46 26.31 -7.29
N GLY A 84 0.29 25.31 -8.15
CA GLY A 84 -0.88 25.07 -8.99
C GLY A 84 -1.17 23.58 -9.17
N GLU A 85 -1.98 23.27 -10.17
CA GLU A 85 -2.43 21.91 -10.45
C GLU A 85 -1.42 21.07 -11.25
N LEU A 86 -0.52 21.74 -12.01
CA LEU A 86 0.46 21.08 -12.88
C LEU A 86 1.75 20.83 -12.11
N ILE A 87 2.18 19.60 -12.11
CA ILE A 87 3.35 19.12 -11.37
C ILE A 87 4.26 18.35 -12.34
N ASP A 88 5.53 18.72 -12.38
CA ASP A 88 6.53 17.93 -13.07
C ASP A 88 6.92 16.71 -12.17
N PRO A 89 6.62 15.47 -12.56
CA PRO A 89 6.95 14.30 -11.77
C PRO A 89 8.45 13.93 -11.80
N GLY A 90 9.28 14.70 -12.46
CA GLY A 90 10.71 14.47 -12.61
C GLY A 90 11.06 13.41 -13.67
N PHE A 91 12.21 12.81 -13.56
CA PHE A 91 12.71 11.82 -14.53
C PHE A 91 11.91 10.51 -14.48
N ALA A 92 11.77 9.85 -15.65
CA ALA A 92 11.14 8.54 -15.74
C ALA A 92 11.98 7.46 -15.06
N MET A 93 11.35 6.73 -14.14
CA MET A 93 11.96 5.63 -13.40
C MET A 93 11.31 4.27 -13.73
N ASP A 94 10.73 4.14 -14.94
CA ASP A 94 9.93 2.97 -15.32
C ASP A 94 10.73 1.67 -15.29
N SER A 95 12.03 1.72 -15.64
CA SER A 95 12.94 0.57 -15.56
C SER A 95 13.29 0.15 -14.13
N ALA A 96 13.08 1.02 -13.15
CA ALA A 96 13.32 0.73 -11.73
C ALA A 96 12.10 0.06 -11.07
N TRP A 97 10.91 0.19 -11.66
CA TRP A 97 9.72 -0.51 -11.16
C TRP A 97 9.84 -2.01 -11.36
N ARG A 98 9.66 -2.77 -10.28
CA ARG A 98 9.79 -4.22 -10.32
C ARG A 98 8.45 -4.90 -10.03
N GLY A 99 8.17 -5.92 -10.83
CA GLY A 99 6.97 -6.73 -10.70
C GLY A 99 5.76 -6.19 -11.46
N ALA A 100 4.76 -7.06 -11.60
CA ALA A 100 3.50 -6.73 -12.25
C ALA A 100 2.53 -6.08 -11.26
N LEU A 101 1.72 -5.14 -11.73
CA LEU A 101 0.58 -4.66 -10.97
C LEU A 101 -0.53 -5.72 -10.95
N PRO A 102 -1.32 -5.79 -9.88
CA PRO A 102 -2.50 -6.65 -9.84
C PRO A 102 -3.51 -6.23 -10.90
N PRO A 103 -4.39 -7.15 -11.34
CA PRO A 103 -5.47 -6.80 -12.23
C PRO A 103 -6.43 -5.82 -11.56
N MET A 104 -7.11 -4.99 -12.36
CA MET A 104 -8.08 -4.02 -11.84
C MET A 104 -9.36 -4.70 -11.32
N ASP A 105 -9.74 -5.83 -11.94
CA ASP A 105 -10.98 -6.55 -11.72
C ASP A 105 -10.73 -8.01 -11.30
N GLY A 106 -11.80 -8.75 -11.04
CA GLY A 106 -11.73 -10.18 -10.69
C GLY A 106 -11.41 -10.44 -9.23
N PHE A 107 -11.62 -9.46 -8.35
CA PHE A 107 -11.56 -9.63 -6.90
C PHE A 107 -12.95 -9.86 -6.33
N GLU A 108 -13.11 -10.97 -5.64
CA GLU A 108 -14.34 -11.32 -4.93
C GLU A 108 -14.24 -10.89 -3.46
N HIS A 109 -15.32 -10.35 -2.92
CA HIS A 109 -15.42 -9.99 -1.52
C HIS A 109 -15.49 -11.25 -0.66
N LEU A 110 -14.67 -11.31 0.38
CA LEU A 110 -14.68 -12.39 1.37
C LEU A 110 -15.41 -11.94 2.63
N ASP A 111 -14.89 -10.91 3.30
CA ASP A 111 -15.45 -10.40 4.54
C ASP A 111 -14.93 -8.97 4.82
N ASP A 112 -15.55 -8.31 5.79
CA ASP A 112 -15.15 -7.01 6.32
C ASP A 112 -14.58 -7.20 7.75
N VAL A 113 -13.30 -6.85 7.93
CA VAL A 113 -12.59 -7.01 9.21
C VAL A 113 -12.56 -5.67 9.95
N PRO A 114 -12.92 -5.61 11.24
CA PRO A 114 -12.79 -4.39 12.02
C PRO A 114 -11.33 -3.87 12.02
N ALA A 115 -11.15 -2.60 11.73
CA ALA A 115 -9.83 -1.98 11.66
C ALA A 115 -9.03 -2.13 12.96
N ARG A 116 -9.71 -2.04 14.12
CA ARG A 116 -9.08 -2.25 15.43
C ARG A 116 -8.43 -3.61 15.59
N VAL A 117 -9.00 -4.68 14.99
CA VAL A 117 -8.40 -6.03 15.02
C VAL A 117 -7.07 -6.03 14.28
N LEU A 118 -6.99 -5.36 13.13
CA LEU A 118 -5.75 -5.29 12.34
C LEU A 118 -4.67 -4.46 13.05
N ILE A 119 -5.05 -3.36 13.71
CA ILE A 119 -4.12 -2.57 14.52
C ILE A 119 -3.63 -3.36 15.73
N GLU A 120 -4.52 -4.08 16.44
CA GLU A 120 -4.12 -4.96 17.56
C GLU A 120 -3.13 -6.03 17.12
N LEU A 121 -3.36 -6.67 15.97
CA LEU A 121 -2.42 -7.64 15.39
C LEU A 121 -1.07 -6.99 15.06
N ALA A 122 -1.07 -5.76 14.52
CA ALA A 122 0.16 -5.03 14.25
C ALA A 122 0.93 -4.70 15.54
N GLN A 123 0.25 -4.26 16.60
CA GLN A 123 0.86 -3.99 17.90
C GLN A 123 1.49 -5.24 18.50
N ARG A 124 0.78 -6.36 18.49
CA ARG A 124 1.33 -7.66 18.95
C ARG A 124 2.53 -8.09 18.11
N GLY A 125 2.44 -7.95 16.79
CA GLY A 125 3.55 -8.26 15.89
C GLY A 125 4.77 -7.38 16.15
N ASN A 126 4.58 -6.08 16.40
CA ASN A 126 5.66 -5.16 16.75
C ASN A 126 6.32 -5.54 18.09
N ALA A 127 5.54 -5.89 19.10
CA ALA A 127 6.08 -6.35 20.39
C ALA A 127 6.96 -7.60 20.21
N LEU A 128 6.48 -8.61 19.48
CA LEU A 128 7.25 -9.80 19.15
C LEU A 128 8.51 -9.51 18.32
N ALA A 129 8.40 -8.56 17.38
CA ALA A 129 9.53 -8.15 16.57
C ALA A 129 10.62 -7.46 17.42
N LEU A 130 10.23 -6.68 18.44
CA LEU A 130 11.18 -6.07 19.38
C LEU A 130 11.86 -7.10 20.28
N GLU A 131 11.14 -8.14 20.71
CA GLU A 131 11.69 -9.21 21.56
C GLU A 131 12.64 -10.16 20.80
N HIS A 132 12.33 -10.45 19.54
CA HIS A 132 13.01 -11.48 18.75
C HIS A 132 13.70 -10.95 17.49
N GLY A 133 13.59 -9.66 17.23
CA GLY A 133 14.18 -9.00 16.06
C GLY A 133 15.69 -8.82 16.19
N SER A 134 16.30 -8.50 15.07
CA SER A 134 17.70 -8.11 14.98
C SER A 134 17.83 -6.71 14.40
N SER A 135 19.05 -6.21 14.26
CA SER A 135 19.34 -4.97 13.54
C SER A 135 18.85 -4.98 12.07
N HIS A 136 18.44 -6.13 11.56
CA HIS A 136 17.91 -6.31 10.19
C HIS A 136 16.38 -6.31 10.12
N GLY A 137 15.69 -6.00 11.23
CA GLY A 137 14.23 -5.95 11.33
C GLY A 137 13.55 -7.22 11.85
N PRO A 138 12.24 -7.34 11.68
CA PRO A 138 11.46 -8.49 12.12
C PRO A 138 11.91 -9.78 11.43
N PRO A 139 11.93 -10.93 12.14
CA PRO A 139 12.31 -12.20 11.54
C PRO A 139 11.30 -12.62 10.46
N ALA A 140 11.80 -13.21 9.37
CA ALA A 140 10.97 -13.64 8.23
C ALA A 140 9.86 -14.61 8.67
N SER A 141 10.14 -15.48 9.65
CA SER A 141 9.16 -16.42 10.21
C SER A 141 7.95 -15.72 10.86
N LEU A 142 8.15 -14.56 11.49
CA LEU A 142 7.06 -13.75 12.01
C LEU A 142 6.29 -13.10 10.87
N LEU A 143 7.00 -12.53 9.90
CA LEU A 143 6.40 -11.83 8.77
C LEU A 143 5.55 -12.77 7.90
N ASP A 144 5.97 -14.01 7.71
CA ASP A 144 5.30 -14.99 6.86
C ASP A 144 4.17 -15.75 7.59
N GLN A 145 4.00 -15.54 8.88
CA GLN A 145 2.93 -16.16 9.64
C GLN A 145 1.57 -15.57 9.25
N ASP A 146 0.63 -16.44 8.88
CA ASP A 146 -0.78 -16.06 8.76
C ASP A 146 -1.35 -15.81 10.17
N VAL A 147 -1.76 -14.57 10.42
CA VAL A 147 -2.25 -14.11 11.73
C VAL A 147 -3.75 -13.90 11.76
N LEU A 148 -4.39 -13.95 10.60
CA LEU A 148 -5.83 -13.86 10.44
C LEU A 148 -6.26 -14.76 9.27
N GLU A 149 -7.32 -15.51 9.46
CA GLU A 149 -7.99 -16.27 8.41
C GLU A 149 -9.32 -15.61 8.08
N VAL A 150 -9.56 -15.34 6.79
CA VAL A 150 -10.77 -14.69 6.31
C VAL A 150 -11.46 -15.60 5.31
N SER A 151 -12.72 -15.92 5.59
CA SER A 151 -13.54 -16.83 4.79
C SER A 151 -14.71 -16.10 4.17
N GLY A 152 -15.07 -16.48 2.94
CA GLY A 152 -16.23 -15.96 2.23
C GLY A 152 -16.76 -16.97 1.22
N PRO A 153 -17.74 -16.58 0.39
CA PRO A 153 -18.38 -17.48 -0.58
C PRO A 153 -17.41 -18.13 -1.55
N SER A 154 -16.30 -17.47 -1.87
CA SER A 154 -15.29 -17.94 -2.84
C SER A 154 -14.11 -18.68 -2.19
N GLY A 155 -14.16 -18.93 -0.89
CA GLY A 155 -13.13 -19.67 -0.17
C GLY A 155 -12.52 -18.93 0.99
N THR A 156 -11.35 -19.41 1.44
CA THR A 156 -10.63 -18.89 2.60
C THR A 156 -9.24 -18.40 2.18
N VAL A 157 -8.78 -17.33 2.82
CA VAL A 157 -7.43 -16.80 2.64
C VAL A 157 -6.78 -16.51 3.97
N GLY A 158 -5.49 -16.85 4.11
CA GLY A 158 -4.64 -16.39 5.20
C GLY A 158 -4.14 -14.98 4.95
N ILE A 159 -4.18 -14.13 5.96
CA ILE A 159 -3.59 -12.80 5.95
C ILE A 159 -2.32 -12.85 6.79
N SER A 160 -1.18 -12.70 6.15
CA SER A 160 0.10 -12.76 6.84
C SER A 160 0.41 -11.45 7.58
N MET A 161 1.30 -11.51 8.55
CA MET A 161 1.80 -10.34 9.27
C MET A 161 2.41 -9.29 8.31
N ARG A 162 2.99 -9.69 7.18
CA ARG A 162 3.47 -8.76 6.13
C ARG A 162 2.39 -7.80 5.65
N VAL A 163 1.18 -8.32 5.40
CA VAL A 163 0.06 -7.51 4.92
C VAL A 163 -0.41 -6.54 6.00
N ILE A 164 -0.45 -7.00 7.25
CA ILE A 164 -0.82 -6.17 8.40
C ILE A 164 0.18 -5.03 8.58
N PHE A 165 1.48 -5.32 8.57
CA PHE A 165 2.51 -4.30 8.68
C PHE A 165 2.51 -3.34 7.49
N ALA A 166 2.31 -3.82 6.27
CA ALA A 166 2.19 -2.94 5.11
C ALA A 166 1.01 -1.98 5.24
N LEU A 167 -0.16 -2.47 5.69
CA LEU A 167 -1.37 -1.67 5.87
C LEU A 167 -1.17 -0.54 6.89
N THR A 168 -0.58 -0.87 8.03
CA THR A 168 -0.35 0.10 9.12
C THR A 168 0.79 1.07 8.82
N ALA A 169 1.89 0.59 8.25
CA ALA A 169 3.02 1.43 7.88
C ALA A 169 2.69 2.45 6.78
N MET A 170 1.76 2.10 5.88
CA MET A 170 1.23 3.03 4.87
C MET A 170 0.17 4.00 5.42
N GLY A 171 -0.20 3.90 6.71
CA GLY A 171 -1.18 4.78 7.34
C GLY A 171 -2.59 4.66 6.75
N PHE A 172 -2.98 3.47 6.26
CA PHE A 172 -4.26 3.30 5.56
C PHE A 172 -5.45 3.14 6.50
N VAL A 173 -5.20 2.87 7.77
CA VAL A 173 -6.24 2.81 8.81
C VAL A 173 -6.27 4.13 9.57
N PRO A 174 -7.45 4.78 9.71
CA PRO A 174 -7.56 6.02 10.47
C PRO A 174 -7.31 5.77 11.96
N HIS A 175 -6.56 6.66 12.58
CA HIS A 175 -6.35 6.72 14.02
C HIS A 175 -6.22 8.19 14.46
N ALA A 176 -6.48 8.47 15.71
CA ALA A 176 -6.31 9.80 16.26
C ALA A 176 -4.80 10.09 16.42
N GLY A 177 -4.32 11.11 15.71
CA GLY A 177 -2.90 11.50 15.69
C GLY A 177 -2.18 10.89 14.47
N SER A 178 -2.00 11.70 13.44
CA SER A 178 -1.42 11.27 12.14
C SER A 178 0.05 10.85 12.18
N GLU A 179 0.75 11.06 13.30
CA GLU A 179 2.18 10.77 13.47
C GLU A 179 2.46 9.68 14.51
N ALA A 180 1.41 9.13 15.15
CA ALA A 180 1.60 8.10 16.15
C ALA A 180 2.19 6.82 15.51
N MET A 181 3.23 6.27 16.16
CA MET A 181 3.70 4.93 15.83
C MET A 181 2.58 3.92 16.07
N THR A 182 2.48 2.88 15.26
CA THR A 182 1.42 1.85 15.41
C THR A 182 1.35 1.28 16.85
N ALA A 183 2.48 1.20 17.54
CA ALA A 183 2.55 0.75 18.93
C ALA A 183 1.79 1.65 19.92
N ASP A 184 1.65 2.93 19.61
CA ASP A 184 1.08 3.95 20.52
C ASP A 184 -0.39 4.26 20.21
N ILE A 185 -0.99 3.57 19.21
CA ILE A 185 -2.38 3.79 18.85
C ILE A 185 -3.29 3.20 19.93
N ASP A 186 -4.12 4.06 20.52
CA ASP A 186 -5.18 3.63 21.42
C ASP A 186 -6.34 3.00 20.62
N LEU A 187 -6.57 1.72 20.82
CA LEU A 187 -7.61 0.96 20.11
C LEU A 187 -9.02 1.50 20.37
N GLU A 188 -9.27 2.13 21.51
CA GLU A 188 -10.57 2.72 21.83
C GLU A 188 -10.87 3.97 21.01
N GLN A 189 -9.85 4.63 20.45
CA GLN A 189 -9.99 5.78 19.57
C GLN A 189 -10.29 5.40 18.11
N ILE A 190 -10.20 4.12 17.77
CA ILE A 190 -10.58 3.63 16.44
C ILE A 190 -12.10 3.42 16.44
N ASP A 191 -12.80 4.09 15.51
CA ASP A 191 -14.24 3.92 15.37
C ASP A 191 -14.58 2.43 15.16
N ALA A 192 -15.55 1.93 15.94
CA ALA A 192 -15.97 0.53 15.86
C ALA A 192 -16.57 0.16 14.49
N SER A 193 -17.08 1.14 13.75
CA SER A 193 -17.60 0.97 12.39
C SER A 193 -16.54 1.03 11.30
N GLU A 194 -15.27 1.31 11.66
CA GLU A 194 -14.19 1.33 10.69
C GLU A 194 -13.82 -0.09 10.29
N LEU A 195 -14.07 -0.41 9.03
CA LEU A 195 -13.90 -1.74 8.48
C LEU A 195 -12.85 -1.72 7.36
N VAL A 196 -12.08 -2.80 7.28
CA VAL A 196 -11.19 -3.09 6.17
C VAL A 196 -11.74 -4.26 5.38
N ARG A 197 -12.05 -4.01 4.12
CA ARG A 197 -12.65 -5.00 3.24
C ARG A 197 -11.61 -5.93 2.68
N VAL A 198 -11.77 -7.23 2.91
CA VAL A 198 -10.90 -8.27 2.37
C VAL A 198 -11.50 -8.85 1.11
N ARG A 199 -10.70 -8.85 0.05
CA ARG A 199 -11.03 -9.41 -1.24
C ARG A 199 -9.93 -10.34 -1.72
N ALA A 200 -10.28 -11.32 -2.52
CA ALA A 200 -9.30 -12.19 -3.16
C ALA A 200 -9.61 -12.43 -4.62
N SER A 201 -8.59 -12.67 -5.37
CA SER A 201 -8.62 -13.28 -6.69
C SER A 201 -7.81 -14.58 -6.66
N ARG A 202 -7.69 -15.24 -7.79
CA ARG A 202 -6.88 -16.48 -7.89
C ARG A 202 -5.44 -16.29 -7.41
N SER A 203 -4.83 -15.13 -7.71
CA SER A 203 -3.40 -14.89 -7.50
C SER A 203 -3.10 -13.77 -6.51
N TRP A 204 -4.11 -13.04 -6.04
CA TRP A 204 -3.91 -11.88 -5.18
C TRP A 204 -4.89 -11.85 -4.02
N VAL A 205 -4.43 -11.38 -2.89
CA VAL A 205 -5.27 -10.89 -1.79
C VAL A 205 -5.20 -9.37 -1.77
N ARG A 206 -6.32 -8.73 -1.46
CA ARG A 206 -6.46 -7.28 -1.41
C ARG A 206 -7.20 -6.88 -0.15
N LEU A 207 -6.63 -5.93 0.58
CA LEU A 207 -7.25 -5.28 1.73
C LEU A 207 -7.54 -3.82 1.36
N ASP A 208 -8.82 -3.45 1.38
CA ASP A 208 -9.25 -2.07 1.12
C ASP A 208 -9.58 -1.40 2.45
N ALA A 209 -8.77 -0.44 2.85
CA ALA A 209 -8.98 0.44 3.98
C ALA A 209 -9.40 1.84 3.52
N ARG A 210 -9.73 2.73 4.46
CA ARG A 210 -10.23 4.08 4.16
C ARG A 210 -9.27 4.89 3.27
N PHE A 211 -7.97 4.81 3.53
CA PHE A 211 -6.99 5.68 2.88
C PHE A 211 -6.19 4.99 1.77
N GLY A 212 -6.45 3.73 1.49
CA GLY A 212 -5.76 3.01 0.43
C GLY A 212 -5.97 1.50 0.49
N SER A 213 -5.30 0.80 -0.39
CA SER A 213 -5.38 -0.66 -0.45
C SER A 213 -4.00 -1.29 -0.47
N ILE A 214 -3.90 -2.45 0.19
CA ILE A 214 -2.72 -3.32 0.12
C ILE A 214 -3.04 -4.52 -0.73
N TYR A 215 -2.10 -4.87 -1.59
CA TYR A 215 -2.17 -6.07 -2.42
C TYR A 215 -0.97 -6.96 -2.13
N ARG A 216 -1.20 -8.23 -1.96
CA ARG A 216 -0.15 -9.24 -1.89
C ARG A 216 -0.46 -10.40 -2.81
N HIS A 217 0.57 -10.89 -3.47
CA HIS A 217 0.45 -12.10 -4.29
C HIS A 217 0.17 -13.30 -3.36
N ARG A 218 -0.82 -14.09 -3.70
CA ARG A 218 -1.08 -15.35 -2.99
C ARG A 218 0.02 -16.33 -3.38
N GLY A 219 0.97 -16.52 -2.49
CA GLY A 219 2.11 -17.39 -2.73
C GLY A 219 1.69 -18.81 -2.97
N GLY A 220 1.60 -19.21 -4.25
CA GLY A 220 1.95 -20.54 -4.62
C GLY A 220 3.42 -20.46 -5.01
N SER A 221 4.29 -21.26 -4.40
CA SER A 221 5.57 -21.54 -5.04
C SER A 221 5.22 -21.98 -6.46
N ILE A 222 5.75 -21.24 -7.45
CA ILE A 222 5.70 -21.73 -8.84
C ILE A 222 6.50 -23.04 -8.74
N PRO A 223 5.87 -24.22 -8.92
CA PRO A 223 6.63 -25.45 -8.96
C PRO A 223 7.55 -25.30 -10.16
N LEU A 224 8.84 -25.17 -9.93
CA LEU A 224 9.84 -25.30 -10.97
C LEU A 224 9.72 -26.73 -11.49
N MET A 225 8.95 -26.89 -12.59
CA MET A 225 8.96 -28.13 -13.33
C MET A 225 10.32 -28.22 -14.02
N VAL A 226 11.23 -28.94 -13.38
CA VAL A 226 12.46 -29.40 -14.05
C VAL A 226 11.98 -30.43 -15.09
N ALA A 227 11.90 -30.01 -16.36
CA ALA A 227 11.75 -30.96 -17.44
C ALA A 227 12.97 -31.90 -17.43
N ARG A 228 12.71 -33.21 -17.26
CA ARG A 228 13.71 -34.27 -17.44
C ARG A 228 13.88 -34.56 -18.91
#